data_f77489225464366bedc488b3b299c198
#
_entry.id   f77489225464366bedc488b3b299c198
#
_cell.length_a   1.000
_cell.length_b   1.000
_cell.length_c   1.000
_cell.angle_alpha   90.00
_cell.angle_beta   90.00
_cell.angle_gamma   90.00
#
_symmetry.space_group_name_H-M   'P 1'
#
loop_
_entity.id
_entity.type
_entity.pdbx_description
1 polymer ?
#
loop_
_entity_poly.entity_id
_entity_poly.type
_entity_poly.pdbx_seq_one_letter_code
_entity_poly.pdbx_strand_id
1 'polypeptide(L)'
;MTDSHTPGFTTQIVHADRRATVEHGAIHKPIHTSVQYGFDRVEDLIAVFQGTAKGGFNYARQGTPTTNALEAKLTQMEQGLGTITFATGMAGISAIFFTLLKAGDHLVASRYVFGNTNSVFGTLADLGISVTTVDATDAAQVAAAVQPNTRMVFVETIANPGTQVADLEGIGQLCRDKGLLYVVDNTVGSPYLFKPASVGAGLVVHSLTKSIGGHGNALGGSVTDTGLFDWASYPNIFPAYRKGDAKGWGLQQIRKKGLRDLGGTLSSTAAHQIAAGAETLGLRMDRTSATALALAQWLEQHPAIARVHYPMLASHPQHARAKKHFKAGSWLLSFELKNADDCLGLCNRLQLPIKATGLADTRTLIIPVAHTIFWEAGPEVRAAMGIGDSLIRLSVGLEEAEDLIADFAQALG
;
A
#
# COMPACT_ATOMS: atom_id res chain seq x y z
N MET A 1 -26.55 27.28 -13.90
CA MET A 1 -25.81 26.03 -13.63
C MET A 1 -25.30 26.15 -12.20
N THR A 2 -25.89 25.46 -11.27
CA THR A 2 -25.42 25.47 -9.87
C THR A 2 -24.09 24.77 -9.86
N ASP A 3 -23.02 25.44 -9.44
CA ASP A 3 -21.73 24.83 -9.13
C ASP A 3 -21.97 23.67 -8.17
N SER A 4 -21.90 22.43 -8.67
CA SER A 4 -22.10 21.26 -7.87
C SER A 4 -20.86 21.07 -6.99
N HIS A 5 -20.96 21.53 -5.74
CA HIS A 5 -19.90 21.33 -4.76
C HIS A 5 -19.53 19.84 -4.65
N THR A 6 -18.28 19.50 -4.91
CA THR A 6 -17.76 18.15 -4.70
C THR A 6 -17.33 18.00 -3.24
N PRO A 7 -17.94 17.07 -2.47
CA PRO A 7 -17.57 16.87 -1.07
C PRO A 7 -16.08 16.49 -0.92
N GLY A 8 -15.45 16.97 0.16
CA GLY A 8 -14.08 16.64 0.48
C GLY A 8 -13.86 15.14 0.81
N PHE A 9 -12.61 14.70 0.84
CA PHE A 9 -12.20 13.29 1.01
C PHE A 9 -12.91 12.62 2.21
N THR A 10 -12.79 13.17 3.43
CA THR A 10 -13.37 12.56 4.63
C THR A 10 -14.90 12.44 4.51
N THR A 11 -15.59 13.48 4.02
CA THR A 11 -17.05 13.43 3.81
C THR A 11 -17.43 12.30 2.85
N GLN A 12 -16.67 12.13 1.77
CA GLN A 12 -16.94 11.05 0.82
C GLN A 12 -16.77 9.67 1.46
N ILE A 13 -15.77 9.50 2.31
CA ILE A 13 -15.42 8.19 2.90
C ILE A 13 -16.38 7.77 4.01
N VAL A 14 -16.76 8.68 4.91
CA VAL A 14 -17.74 8.37 5.98
C VAL A 14 -19.15 8.02 5.48
N HIS A 15 -19.44 8.33 4.20
CA HIS A 15 -20.71 8.02 3.57
C HIS A 15 -20.62 6.97 2.45
N ALA A 16 -19.43 6.46 2.14
CA ALA A 16 -19.21 5.59 0.96
C ALA A 16 -20.02 4.28 1.02
N ASP A 17 -20.05 3.64 2.18
CA ASP A 17 -20.77 2.37 2.40
C ASP A 17 -22.29 2.54 2.55
N ARG A 18 -22.77 3.77 2.76
CA ARG A 18 -24.20 4.09 2.84
C ARG A 18 -24.85 4.40 1.50
N ARG A 19 -24.08 4.51 0.42
CA ARG A 19 -24.62 4.74 -0.94
C ARG A 19 -25.44 3.56 -1.46
N ALA A 20 -25.18 2.36 -0.95
CA ALA A 20 -26.04 1.20 -1.11
C ALA A 20 -26.97 1.09 0.10
N THR A 21 -28.08 0.34 -0.03
CA THR A 21 -29.00 0.07 1.08
C THR A 21 -28.27 -0.62 2.22
N VAL A 22 -28.43 -0.09 3.43
CA VAL A 22 -27.88 -0.68 4.66
C VAL A 22 -29.01 -1.34 5.44
N GLU A 23 -28.80 -2.56 5.86
CA GLU A 23 -29.79 -3.41 6.50
C GLU A 23 -30.33 -2.74 7.78
N HIS A 24 -31.64 -2.75 7.94
CA HIS A 24 -32.38 -2.22 9.12
C HIS A 24 -32.03 -0.76 9.46
N GLY A 25 -31.52 0.03 8.50
CA GLY A 25 -31.11 1.44 8.74
C GLY A 25 -29.87 1.60 9.60
N ALA A 26 -29.05 0.57 9.76
CA ALA A 26 -27.79 0.65 10.51
C ALA A 26 -26.91 1.79 9.98
N ILE A 27 -26.15 2.45 10.88
CA ILE A 27 -25.24 3.53 10.48
C ILE A 27 -23.99 2.95 9.82
N HIS A 28 -23.40 1.89 10.40
CA HIS A 28 -22.31 1.14 9.82
C HIS A 28 -22.82 -0.11 9.10
N LYS A 29 -22.09 -0.55 8.06
CA LYS A 29 -22.41 -1.83 7.41
C LYS A 29 -22.29 -2.98 8.40
N PRO A 30 -23.32 -3.83 8.59
CA PRO A 30 -23.27 -4.98 9.49
C PRO A 30 -22.19 -5.98 9.11
N ILE A 31 -21.70 -6.75 10.09
CA ILE A 31 -20.73 -7.82 9.87
C ILE A 31 -21.49 -9.08 9.43
N HIS A 32 -21.30 -9.49 8.17
CA HIS A 32 -21.86 -10.73 7.63
C HIS A 32 -20.83 -11.85 7.75
N THR A 33 -21.02 -12.74 8.71
CA THR A 33 -20.09 -13.84 9.00
C THR A 33 -20.44 -15.14 8.25
N SER A 34 -21.56 -15.17 7.50
CA SER A 34 -21.95 -16.36 6.75
C SER A 34 -20.90 -16.73 5.70
N VAL A 35 -20.52 -18.01 5.68
CA VAL A 35 -19.63 -18.58 4.67
C VAL A 35 -20.40 -18.96 3.40
N GLN A 36 -21.63 -19.35 3.54
CA GLN A 36 -22.52 -19.80 2.46
C GLN A 36 -23.77 -18.94 2.42
N TYR A 37 -24.34 -18.79 1.23
CA TYR A 37 -25.56 -18.02 1.00
C TYR A 37 -26.60 -18.92 0.32
N GLY A 38 -27.80 -18.95 0.86
CA GLY A 38 -28.94 -19.71 0.33
C GLY A 38 -29.77 -18.90 -0.66
N PHE A 39 -30.53 -19.59 -1.48
CA PHE A 39 -31.42 -19.02 -2.48
C PHE A 39 -32.77 -19.76 -2.38
N ASP A 40 -33.89 -19.04 -2.49
CA ASP A 40 -35.24 -19.63 -2.49
C ASP A 40 -35.46 -20.42 -3.79
N ARG A 41 -34.87 -20.04 -4.87
CA ARG A 41 -34.96 -20.68 -6.18
C ARG A 41 -33.61 -21.07 -6.71
N VAL A 42 -33.52 -22.28 -7.28
CA VAL A 42 -32.26 -22.77 -7.88
C VAL A 42 -31.81 -21.94 -9.10
N GLU A 43 -32.76 -21.34 -9.82
CA GLU A 43 -32.49 -20.46 -10.96
C GLU A 43 -31.66 -19.21 -10.54
N ASP A 44 -31.97 -18.66 -9.34
CA ASP A 44 -31.22 -17.52 -8.79
C ASP A 44 -29.78 -17.92 -8.43
N LEU A 45 -29.60 -19.11 -7.85
CA LEU A 45 -28.26 -19.68 -7.60
C LEU A 45 -27.51 -19.87 -8.94
N ILE A 46 -28.15 -20.43 -9.95
CA ILE A 46 -27.58 -20.61 -11.29
C ILE A 46 -27.15 -19.26 -11.88
N ALA A 47 -27.99 -18.24 -11.78
CA ALA A 47 -27.71 -16.91 -12.30
C ALA A 47 -26.47 -16.27 -11.66
N VAL A 48 -26.27 -16.47 -10.34
CA VAL A 48 -25.06 -16.02 -9.63
C VAL A 48 -23.81 -16.75 -10.16
N PHE A 49 -23.88 -18.07 -10.33
CA PHE A 49 -22.74 -18.85 -10.88
C PHE A 49 -22.41 -18.49 -12.32
N GLN A 50 -23.40 -18.22 -13.14
CA GLN A 50 -23.24 -17.81 -14.54
C GLN A 50 -22.86 -16.33 -14.70
N GLY A 51 -22.92 -15.53 -13.60
CA GLY A 51 -22.61 -14.09 -13.64
C GLY A 51 -23.70 -13.26 -14.34
N THR A 52 -24.91 -13.77 -14.46
CA THR A 52 -26.07 -13.08 -15.05
C THR A 52 -26.91 -12.34 -14.00
N ALA A 53 -26.77 -12.71 -12.72
CA ALA A 53 -27.41 -11.99 -11.62
C ALA A 53 -26.75 -10.62 -11.40
N LYS A 54 -27.58 -9.60 -11.12
CA LYS A 54 -27.11 -8.28 -10.67
C LYS A 54 -26.83 -8.33 -9.15
N GLY A 55 -25.61 -8.66 -8.80
CA GLY A 55 -25.21 -8.88 -7.40
C GLY A 55 -25.50 -10.31 -6.95
N GLY A 56 -25.20 -10.60 -5.69
CA GLY A 56 -25.39 -11.90 -5.08
C GLY A 56 -24.06 -12.50 -4.59
N PHE A 57 -24.20 -13.27 -3.51
CA PHE A 57 -23.08 -13.96 -2.88
C PHE A 57 -23.40 -15.45 -2.89
N ASN A 58 -22.39 -16.28 -3.09
CA ASN A 58 -22.54 -17.73 -3.02
C ASN A 58 -21.61 -18.32 -1.94
N TYR A 59 -20.39 -17.80 -1.84
CA TYR A 59 -19.40 -18.33 -0.94
C TYR A 59 -18.40 -17.23 -0.51
N ALA A 60 -18.15 -17.08 0.79
CA ALA A 60 -17.40 -15.97 1.38
C ALA A 60 -15.95 -15.84 0.89
N ARG A 61 -15.31 -16.94 0.39
CA ARG A 61 -13.98 -16.89 -0.21
C ARG A 61 -13.92 -15.91 -1.41
N GLN A 62 -15.04 -15.64 -2.07
CA GLN A 62 -15.12 -14.70 -3.19
C GLN A 62 -15.57 -13.29 -2.79
N GLY A 63 -16.01 -13.12 -1.55
CA GLY A 63 -16.49 -11.87 -0.96
C GLY A 63 -17.76 -12.08 -0.12
N THR A 64 -18.04 -11.10 0.70
CA THR A 64 -19.23 -10.98 1.55
C THR A 64 -19.82 -9.59 1.40
N PRO A 65 -21.07 -9.32 1.85
CA PRO A 65 -21.60 -7.96 1.86
C PRO A 65 -20.70 -6.96 2.60
N THR A 66 -20.03 -7.40 3.68
CA THR A 66 -19.11 -6.56 4.46
C THR A 66 -17.83 -6.24 3.71
N THR A 67 -17.19 -7.23 3.06
CA THR A 67 -15.98 -6.99 2.25
C THR A 67 -16.29 -6.13 1.03
N ASN A 68 -17.45 -6.32 0.39
CA ASN A 68 -17.86 -5.49 -0.75
C ASN A 68 -18.10 -4.02 -0.35
N ALA A 69 -18.63 -3.77 0.84
CA ALA A 69 -18.77 -2.40 1.35
C ALA A 69 -17.41 -1.73 1.55
N LEU A 70 -16.43 -2.46 2.07
CA LEU A 70 -15.05 -1.97 2.17
C LEU A 70 -14.42 -1.75 0.78
N GLU A 71 -14.61 -2.66 -0.18
CA GLU A 71 -14.15 -2.52 -1.56
C GLU A 71 -14.71 -1.25 -2.22
N ALA A 72 -16.01 -0.97 -2.02
CA ALA A 72 -16.63 0.26 -2.51
C ALA A 72 -16.02 1.52 -1.88
N LYS A 73 -15.74 1.50 -0.57
CA LYS A 73 -15.09 2.59 0.17
C LYS A 73 -13.66 2.83 -0.36
N LEU A 74 -12.87 1.78 -0.57
CA LEU A 74 -11.50 1.87 -1.12
C LEU A 74 -11.49 2.34 -2.58
N THR A 75 -12.43 1.86 -3.39
CA THR A 75 -12.61 2.33 -4.78
C THR A 75 -12.88 3.84 -4.81
N GLN A 76 -13.72 4.33 -3.91
CA GLN A 76 -14.00 5.76 -3.77
C GLN A 76 -12.75 6.54 -3.29
N MET A 77 -11.97 5.97 -2.36
CA MET A 77 -10.73 6.60 -1.88
C MET A 77 -9.73 6.81 -3.01
N GLU A 78 -9.53 5.80 -3.86
CA GLU A 78 -8.59 5.86 -4.98
C GLU A 78 -9.19 6.49 -6.24
N GLN A 79 -10.51 6.72 -6.27
CA GLN A 79 -11.25 7.14 -7.48
C GLN A 79 -11.04 6.15 -8.64
N GLY A 80 -10.96 4.86 -8.31
CA GLY A 80 -10.69 3.79 -9.25
C GLY A 80 -11.95 3.23 -9.92
N LEU A 81 -11.73 2.26 -10.82
CA LEU A 81 -12.77 1.47 -11.47
C LEU A 81 -13.39 0.46 -10.52
N GLY A 82 -12.56 -0.18 -9.69
CA GLY A 82 -12.96 -1.20 -8.73
C GLY A 82 -11.81 -1.68 -7.88
N THR A 83 -12.14 -2.27 -6.73
CA THR A 83 -11.17 -2.78 -5.76
C THR A 83 -11.48 -4.23 -5.39
N ILE A 84 -10.42 -5.00 -5.10
CA ILE A 84 -10.49 -6.33 -4.50
C ILE A 84 -9.75 -6.28 -3.17
N THR A 85 -10.36 -6.82 -2.12
CA THR A 85 -9.73 -6.95 -0.81
C THR A 85 -9.14 -8.35 -0.58
N PHE A 86 -8.04 -8.39 0.17
CA PHE A 86 -7.25 -9.58 0.49
C PHE A 86 -6.95 -9.64 1.98
N ALA A 87 -6.65 -10.84 2.49
CA ALA A 87 -6.28 -11.06 3.90
C ALA A 87 -5.06 -10.24 4.36
N THR A 88 -4.13 -9.92 3.46
CA THR A 88 -2.93 -9.13 3.72
C THR A 88 -2.53 -8.34 2.47
N GLY A 89 -1.67 -7.31 2.63
CA GLY A 89 -1.06 -6.62 1.49
C GLY A 89 -0.26 -7.58 0.61
N MET A 90 0.50 -8.49 1.22
CA MET A 90 1.27 -9.51 0.47
C MET A 90 0.38 -10.45 -0.34
N ALA A 91 -0.81 -10.82 0.15
CA ALA A 91 -1.76 -11.62 -0.61
C ALA A 91 -2.23 -10.87 -1.88
N GLY A 92 -2.44 -9.55 -1.79
CA GLY A 92 -2.77 -8.71 -2.94
C GLY A 92 -1.62 -8.61 -3.94
N ILE A 93 -0.39 -8.36 -3.47
CA ILE A 93 0.83 -8.31 -4.32
C ILE A 93 1.05 -9.64 -5.02
N SER A 94 1.01 -10.75 -4.28
CA SER A 94 1.17 -12.10 -4.84
C SER A 94 0.06 -12.42 -5.85
N ALA A 95 -1.18 -12.00 -5.58
CA ALA A 95 -2.28 -12.18 -6.53
C ALA A 95 -2.02 -11.46 -7.86
N ILE A 96 -1.44 -10.25 -7.84
CA ILE A 96 -1.04 -9.53 -9.07
C ILE A 96 0.01 -10.35 -9.82
N PHE A 97 1.12 -10.70 -9.17
CA PHE A 97 2.25 -11.35 -9.83
C PHE A 97 1.88 -12.72 -10.40
N PHE A 98 1.28 -13.59 -9.59
CA PHE A 98 0.95 -14.96 -10.01
C PHE A 98 -0.21 -15.06 -11.00
N THR A 99 -0.99 -14.00 -11.18
CA THR A 99 -2.12 -14.03 -12.12
C THR A 99 -1.89 -13.24 -13.39
N LEU A 100 -1.00 -12.25 -13.35
CA LEU A 100 -0.73 -11.39 -14.50
C LEU A 100 0.63 -11.64 -15.16
N LEU A 101 1.52 -12.40 -14.53
CA LEU A 101 2.80 -12.84 -15.09
C LEU A 101 2.79 -14.35 -15.31
N LYS A 102 3.62 -14.83 -16.24
CA LYS A 102 3.85 -16.24 -16.53
C LYS A 102 5.32 -16.49 -16.88
N ALA A 103 5.73 -17.75 -16.89
CA ALA A 103 7.08 -18.15 -17.31
C ALA A 103 7.46 -17.48 -18.65
N GLY A 104 8.67 -16.92 -18.69
CA GLY A 104 9.19 -16.16 -19.81
C GLY A 104 8.86 -14.66 -19.80
N ASP A 105 8.04 -14.15 -18.89
CA ASP A 105 7.81 -12.73 -18.71
C ASP A 105 8.90 -12.08 -17.86
N HIS A 106 8.98 -10.75 -17.93
CA HIS A 106 9.91 -9.92 -17.17
C HIS A 106 9.16 -8.84 -16.38
N LEU A 107 9.61 -8.62 -15.14
CA LEU A 107 9.19 -7.56 -14.22
C LEU A 107 10.36 -6.62 -13.95
N VAL A 108 10.16 -5.31 -14.09
CA VAL A 108 11.07 -4.30 -13.54
C VAL A 108 10.51 -3.82 -12.22
N ALA A 109 11.32 -3.82 -11.17
CA ALA A 109 10.88 -3.42 -9.83
C ALA A 109 11.86 -2.43 -9.19
N SER A 110 11.35 -1.58 -8.29
CA SER A 110 12.22 -0.79 -7.41
C SER A 110 13.04 -1.71 -6.51
N ARG A 111 14.34 -1.39 -6.31
CA ARG A 111 15.15 -2.05 -5.29
C ARG A 111 14.74 -1.68 -3.86
N TYR A 112 14.02 -0.56 -3.72
CA TYR A 112 13.56 -0.02 -2.44
C TYR A 112 12.13 -0.48 -2.14
N VAL A 113 11.87 -1.78 -2.24
CA VAL A 113 10.58 -2.37 -1.87
C VAL A 113 10.65 -3.05 -0.51
N PHE A 114 9.49 -3.27 0.08
CA PHE A 114 9.36 -4.04 1.32
C PHE A 114 10.04 -5.41 1.22
N GLY A 115 10.75 -5.83 2.29
CA GLY A 115 11.58 -7.03 2.27
C GLY A 115 10.86 -8.29 1.79
N ASN A 116 9.60 -8.52 2.21
CA ASN A 116 8.84 -9.68 1.76
C ASN A 116 8.44 -9.58 0.28
N THR A 117 8.24 -8.38 -0.26
CA THR A 117 8.02 -8.20 -1.71
C THR A 117 9.28 -8.61 -2.47
N ASN A 118 10.45 -8.20 -1.99
CA ASN A 118 11.72 -8.62 -2.57
C ASN A 118 11.93 -10.15 -2.48
N SER A 119 11.53 -10.78 -1.37
CA SER A 119 11.56 -12.25 -1.23
C SER A 119 10.69 -12.97 -2.27
N VAL A 120 9.51 -12.42 -2.59
CA VAL A 120 8.63 -12.97 -3.64
C VAL A 120 9.28 -12.91 -5.03
N PHE A 121 10.18 -11.93 -5.29
CA PHE A 121 10.91 -11.87 -6.55
C PHE A 121 11.80 -13.11 -6.79
N GLY A 122 12.40 -13.66 -5.72
CA GLY A 122 13.10 -14.96 -5.79
C GLY A 122 12.17 -16.10 -6.20
N THR A 123 10.99 -16.17 -5.58
CA THR A 123 9.97 -17.17 -5.95
C THR A 123 9.52 -17.03 -7.42
N LEU A 124 9.38 -15.78 -7.92
CA LEU A 124 9.05 -15.56 -9.33
C LEU A 124 10.15 -16.06 -10.26
N ALA A 125 11.42 -15.87 -9.89
CA ALA A 125 12.55 -16.38 -10.68
C ALA A 125 12.53 -17.91 -10.78
N ASP A 126 12.24 -18.62 -9.69
CA ASP A 126 12.09 -20.07 -9.67
C ASP A 126 10.93 -20.56 -10.56
N LEU A 127 9.91 -19.72 -10.75
CA LEU A 127 8.79 -19.98 -11.66
C LEU A 127 9.05 -19.53 -13.10
N GLY A 128 10.28 -19.13 -13.44
CA GLY A 128 10.68 -18.72 -14.79
C GLY A 128 10.25 -17.31 -15.16
N ILE A 129 9.92 -16.45 -14.19
CA ILE A 129 9.62 -15.03 -14.39
C ILE A 129 10.84 -14.22 -13.97
N SER A 130 11.50 -13.56 -14.90
CA SER A 130 12.68 -12.76 -14.59
C SER A 130 12.32 -11.42 -13.93
N VAL A 131 13.13 -10.99 -12.96
CA VAL A 131 12.95 -9.71 -12.25
C VAL A 131 14.26 -8.92 -12.28
N THR A 132 14.20 -7.67 -12.72
CA THR A 132 15.31 -6.72 -12.62
C THR A 132 14.95 -5.62 -11.62
N THR A 133 15.74 -5.52 -10.53
CA THR A 133 15.57 -4.45 -9.54
C THR A 133 16.50 -3.29 -9.85
N VAL A 134 15.95 -2.06 -9.82
CA VAL A 134 16.65 -0.83 -10.15
C VAL A 134 16.41 0.26 -9.12
N ASP A 135 17.21 1.33 -9.18
CA ASP A 135 16.92 2.56 -8.43
C ASP A 135 15.75 3.30 -9.10
N ALA A 136 14.53 3.10 -8.56
CA ALA A 136 13.33 3.74 -9.09
C ALA A 136 13.21 5.23 -8.74
N THR A 137 14.17 5.82 -8.03
CA THR A 137 14.25 7.28 -7.88
C THR A 137 14.69 7.97 -9.17
N ASP A 138 15.11 7.18 -10.17
CA ASP A 138 15.52 7.63 -11.50
C ASP A 138 14.79 6.79 -12.59
N ALA A 139 13.87 7.41 -13.30
CA ALA A 139 13.12 6.76 -14.37
C ALA A 139 14.01 6.27 -15.54
N ALA A 140 15.19 6.87 -15.74
CA ALA A 140 16.13 6.43 -16.78
C ALA A 140 16.70 5.03 -16.48
N GLN A 141 16.94 4.69 -15.21
CA GLN A 141 17.36 3.35 -14.81
C GLN A 141 16.24 2.33 -15.03
N VAL A 142 14.99 2.70 -14.76
CA VAL A 142 13.83 1.85 -15.06
C VAL A 142 13.73 1.62 -16.57
N ALA A 143 13.87 2.66 -17.38
CA ALA A 143 13.83 2.58 -18.83
C ALA A 143 14.93 1.67 -19.42
N ALA A 144 16.16 1.76 -18.88
CA ALA A 144 17.28 0.93 -19.29
C ALA A 144 17.09 -0.56 -18.97
N ALA A 145 16.30 -0.88 -17.95
CA ALA A 145 15.99 -2.26 -17.54
C ALA A 145 14.87 -2.90 -18.34
N VAL A 146 14.10 -2.14 -19.14
CA VAL A 146 12.98 -2.68 -19.93
C VAL A 146 13.48 -3.61 -21.04
N GLN A 147 12.92 -4.80 -21.11
CA GLN A 147 13.21 -5.85 -22.09
C GLN A 147 11.97 -6.09 -22.99
N PRO A 148 12.11 -6.76 -24.14
CA PRO A 148 10.97 -7.05 -25.03
C PRO A 148 9.84 -7.86 -24.37
N ASN A 149 10.19 -8.68 -23.38
CA ASN A 149 9.26 -9.50 -22.60
C ASN A 149 8.83 -8.84 -21.28
N THR A 150 9.20 -7.59 -21.00
CA THR A 150 8.71 -6.84 -19.83
C THR A 150 7.21 -6.65 -19.94
N ARG A 151 6.49 -6.96 -18.84
CA ARG A 151 5.03 -6.83 -18.75
C ARG A 151 4.59 -5.79 -17.73
N MET A 152 5.41 -5.57 -16.72
CA MET A 152 5.01 -4.81 -15.54
C MET A 152 6.19 -4.03 -14.97
N VAL A 153 5.90 -2.85 -14.39
CA VAL A 153 6.79 -2.11 -13.51
C VAL A 153 6.12 -2.00 -12.13
N PHE A 154 6.85 -2.36 -11.07
CA PHE A 154 6.37 -2.31 -9.69
C PHE A 154 7.23 -1.37 -8.83
N VAL A 155 6.60 -0.40 -8.16
CA VAL A 155 7.28 0.51 -7.24
C VAL A 155 6.45 0.79 -5.99
N GLU A 156 7.10 1.22 -4.91
CA GLU A 156 6.47 1.87 -3.76
C GLU A 156 6.54 3.40 -3.92
N THR A 157 5.52 4.12 -3.46
CA THR A 157 5.50 5.60 -3.51
C THR A 157 6.59 6.21 -2.65
N ILE A 158 6.66 5.78 -1.40
CA ILE A 158 7.68 6.12 -0.41
C ILE A 158 8.19 4.81 0.18
N ALA A 159 9.46 4.55 0.02
CA ALA A 159 10.09 3.30 0.43
C ALA A 159 10.23 3.19 1.95
N ASN A 160 10.12 1.98 2.47
CA ASN A 160 10.41 1.63 3.85
C ASN A 160 11.72 0.79 3.89
N PRO A 161 12.74 1.19 4.67
CA PRO A 161 12.76 2.20 5.72
C PRO A 161 13.32 3.57 5.33
N GLY A 162 14.07 3.67 4.24
CA GLY A 162 14.90 4.83 3.91
C GLY A 162 14.15 6.01 3.30
N THR A 163 12.82 5.93 3.15
CA THR A 163 11.92 6.98 2.66
C THR A 163 12.23 7.52 1.25
N GLN A 164 12.98 6.78 0.43
CA GLN A 164 13.21 7.15 -0.96
C GLN A 164 11.86 7.32 -1.70
N VAL A 165 11.76 8.38 -2.50
CA VAL A 165 10.56 8.66 -3.30
C VAL A 165 10.84 8.30 -4.76
N ALA A 166 10.11 7.32 -5.29
CA ALA A 166 10.25 6.90 -6.68
C ALA A 166 9.96 8.03 -7.67
N ASP A 167 10.52 7.98 -8.87
CA ASP A 167 10.18 8.90 -9.95
C ASP A 167 8.85 8.50 -10.59
N LEU A 168 7.77 8.71 -9.80
CA LEU A 168 6.43 8.23 -10.10
C LEU A 168 5.91 8.73 -11.45
N GLU A 169 6.16 10.00 -11.77
CA GLU A 169 5.69 10.62 -13.01
C GLU A 169 6.48 10.14 -14.22
N GLY A 170 7.83 10.11 -14.13
CA GLY A 170 8.69 9.64 -15.21
C GLY A 170 8.48 8.16 -15.52
N ILE A 171 8.31 7.31 -14.49
CA ILE A 171 7.99 5.90 -14.64
C ILE A 171 6.59 5.71 -15.23
N GLY A 172 5.60 6.50 -14.78
CA GLY A 172 4.25 6.45 -15.33
C GLY A 172 4.21 6.83 -16.80
N GLN A 173 4.98 7.83 -17.24
CA GLN A 173 5.12 8.18 -18.65
C GLN A 173 5.77 7.05 -19.45
N LEU A 174 6.88 6.49 -18.96
CA LEU A 174 7.56 5.34 -19.57
C LEU A 174 6.61 4.15 -19.77
N CYS A 175 5.81 3.82 -18.74
CA CYS A 175 4.87 2.71 -18.81
C CYS A 175 3.78 2.93 -19.86
N ARG A 176 3.25 4.16 -19.96
CA ARG A 176 2.29 4.51 -21.02
C ARG A 176 2.89 4.35 -22.41
N ASP A 177 4.09 4.90 -22.63
CA ASP A 177 4.78 4.88 -23.93
C ASP A 177 5.14 3.46 -24.39
N LYS A 178 5.39 2.56 -23.44
CA LYS A 178 5.77 1.16 -23.69
C LYS A 178 4.62 0.16 -23.57
N GLY A 179 3.41 0.59 -23.20
CA GLY A 179 2.27 -0.31 -22.95
C GLY A 179 2.50 -1.27 -21.77
N LEU A 180 3.28 -0.87 -20.75
CA LEU A 180 3.59 -1.67 -19.57
C LEU A 180 2.56 -1.44 -18.47
N LEU A 181 2.18 -2.48 -17.74
CA LEU A 181 1.35 -2.34 -16.56
C LEU A 181 2.14 -1.68 -15.43
N TYR A 182 1.72 -0.49 -15.03
CA TYR A 182 2.31 0.23 -13.90
C TYR A 182 1.56 -0.09 -12.61
N VAL A 183 2.24 -0.75 -11.68
CA VAL A 183 1.71 -1.14 -10.36
C VAL A 183 2.41 -0.33 -9.28
N VAL A 184 1.64 0.38 -8.49
CA VAL A 184 2.15 1.26 -7.43
C VAL A 184 1.63 0.80 -6.07
N ASP A 185 2.53 0.41 -5.17
CA ASP A 185 2.19 0.24 -3.76
C ASP A 185 2.19 1.61 -3.07
N ASN A 186 1.00 2.06 -2.71
CA ASN A 186 0.77 3.36 -2.08
C ASN A 186 0.52 3.25 -0.57
N THR A 187 1.00 2.21 0.06
CA THR A 187 0.75 1.93 1.49
C THR A 187 1.24 3.07 2.39
N VAL A 188 2.43 3.63 2.14
CA VAL A 188 2.98 4.73 2.95
C VAL A 188 2.35 6.07 2.59
N GLY A 189 2.12 6.34 1.30
CA GLY A 189 1.46 7.56 0.83
C GLY A 189 -0.02 7.62 1.23
N SER A 190 -0.71 6.51 1.27
CA SER A 190 -2.17 6.39 1.41
C SER A 190 -2.96 7.17 0.34
N PRO A 191 -4.23 6.83 0.10
CA PRO A 191 -5.05 7.57 -0.87
C PRO A 191 -5.38 9.01 -0.44
N TYR A 192 -5.03 9.38 0.80
CA TYR A 192 -5.20 10.74 1.33
C TYR A 192 -4.07 11.68 0.95
N LEU A 193 -2.81 11.21 1.00
CA LEU A 193 -1.66 12.05 0.66
C LEU A 193 -1.33 12.05 -0.82
N PHE A 194 -1.64 10.94 -1.53
CA PHE A 194 -1.31 10.79 -2.94
C PHE A 194 -2.24 9.80 -3.63
N LYS A 195 -2.57 10.08 -4.89
CA LYS A 195 -3.36 9.20 -5.75
C LYS A 195 -2.53 8.75 -6.94
N PRO A 196 -2.09 7.48 -7.00
CA PRO A 196 -1.24 6.98 -8.07
C PRO A 196 -1.86 7.06 -9.48
N ALA A 197 -3.18 7.13 -9.61
CA ALA A 197 -3.84 7.40 -10.88
C ALA A 197 -3.36 8.70 -11.54
N SER A 198 -2.97 9.71 -10.74
CA SER A 198 -2.46 11.00 -11.25
C SER A 198 -1.16 10.88 -12.04
N VAL A 199 -0.41 9.80 -11.83
CA VAL A 199 0.85 9.49 -12.54
C VAL A 199 0.70 8.31 -13.51
N GLY A 200 -0.52 7.82 -13.74
CA GLY A 200 -0.80 6.78 -14.72
C GLY A 200 -0.65 5.35 -14.20
N ALA A 201 -0.70 5.13 -12.89
CA ALA A 201 -0.75 3.77 -12.35
C ALA A 201 -1.99 3.04 -12.87
N GLY A 202 -1.82 1.82 -13.37
CA GLY A 202 -2.92 0.93 -13.76
C GLY A 202 -3.51 0.20 -12.57
N LEU A 203 -2.64 -0.26 -11.67
CA LEU A 203 -3.05 -0.89 -10.40
C LEU A 203 -2.41 -0.18 -9.21
N VAL A 204 -3.19 -0.03 -8.15
CA VAL A 204 -2.74 0.51 -6.85
C VAL A 204 -2.90 -0.56 -5.78
N VAL A 205 -1.84 -0.77 -5.00
CA VAL A 205 -1.82 -1.70 -3.86
C VAL A 205 -1.80 -0.93 -2.56
N HIS A 206 -2.52 -1.45 -1.55
CA HIS A 206 -2.38 -1.03 -0.16
C HIS A 206 -2.30 -2.23 0.78
N SER A 207 -1.38 -2.18 1.73
CA SER A 207 -1.55 -2.91 2.98
C SER A 207 -2.55 -2.15 3.85
N LEU A 208 -3.80 -2.61 3.87
CA LEU A 208 -4.87 -2.00 4.67
C LEU A 208 -4.60 -2.08 6.18
N THR A 209 -3.70 -2.98 6.57
CA THR A 209 -3.16 -3.14 7.93
C THR A 209 -2.55 -1.85 8.48
N LYS A 210 -2.02 -0.99 7.58
CA LYS A 210 -1.28 0.22 7.92
C LYS A 210 -2.25 1.40 8.13
N SER A 211 -1.95 2.55 7.57
CA SER A 211 -2.69 3.81 7.79
C SER A 211 -4.20 3.71 7.55
N ILE A 212 -4.67 2.91 6.61
CA ILE A 212 -6.11 2.80 6.32
C ILE A 212 -6.86 2.19 7.49
N GLY A 213 -6.41 1.05 8.03
CA GLY A 213 -6.93 0.48 9.28
C GLY A 213 -6.52 1.30 10.50
N GLY A 214 -5.24 1.64 10.60
CA GLY A 214 -4.66 2.65 11.47
C GLY A 214 -4.63 2.37 12.98
N HIS A 215 -4.98 1.16 13.41
CA HIS A 215 -5.10 0.81 14.84
C HIS A 215 -4.34 -0.47 15.22
N GLY A 216 -3.60 -1.07 14.28
CA GLY A 216 -2.83 -2.28 14.54
C GLY A 216 -3.67 -3.52 14.92
N ASN A 217 -4.97 -3.51 14.67
CA ASN A 217 -5.95 -4.50 15.13
C ASN A 217 -6.58 -5.36 14.02
N ALA A 218 -6.25 -5.11 12.75
CA ALA A 218 -6.75 -5.87 11.62
C ALA A 218 -5.70 -5.99 10.52
N LEU A 219 -5.53 -7.18 9.96
CA LEU A 219 -4.76 -7.42 8.75
C LEU A 219 -5.65 -7.26 7.53
N GLY A 220 -5.10 -6.68 6.47
CA GLY A 220 -5.80 -6.58 5.20
C GLY A 220 -4.91 -6.08 4.07
N GLY A 221 -5.32 -6.32 2.85
CA GLY A 221 -4.73 -5.80 1.63
C GLY A 221 -5.78 -5.40 0.62
N SER A 222 -5.43 -4.57 -0.33
CA SER A 222 -6.29 -4.25 -1.47
C SER A 222 -5.50 -4.07 -2.75
N VAL A 223 -6.15 -4.38 -3.86
CA VAL A 223 -5.73 -4.05 -5.23
C VAL A 223 -6.86 -3.27 -5.87
N THR A 224 -6.57 -2.03 -6.27
CA THR A 224 -7.51 -1.17 -6.98
C THR A 224 -7.06 -1.00 -8.42
N ASP A 225 -7.95 -1.28 -9.36
CA ASP A 225 -7.78 -0.93 -10.77
C ASP A 225 -8.23 0.52 -10.95
N THR A 226 -7.35 1.35 -11.50
CA THR A 226 -7.64 2.78 -11.73
C THR A 226 -8.51 3.01 -12.95
N GLY A 227 -8.64 2.01 -13.84
CA GLY A 227 -9.32 2.12 -15.13
C GLY A 227 -8.49 2.81 -16.22
N LEU A 228 -7.20 3.09 -15.96
CA LEU A 228 -6.31 3.79 -16.90
C LEU A 228 -5.52 2.84 -17.79
N PHE A 229 -5.36 1.59 -17.40
CA PHE A 229 -4.60 0.61 -18.18
C PHE A 229 -5.46 -0.07 -19.24
N ASP A 230 -4.91 -0.24 -20.44
CA ASP A 230 -5.58 -0.97 -21.53
C ASP A 230 -5.40 -2.48 -21.39
N TRP A 231 -6.34 -3.13 -20.74
CA TRP A 231 -6.33 -4.59 -20.57
C TRP A 231 -6.54 -5.36 -21.88
N ALA A 232 -7.08 -4.73 -22.94
CA ALA A 232 -7.25 -5.40 -24.24
C ALA A 232 -5.90 -5.73 -24.88
N SER A 233 -4.90 -4.89 -24.66
CA SER A 233 -3.52 -5.08 -25.14
C SER A 233 -2.69 -6.02 -24.26
N TYR A 234 -3.14 -6.35 -23.03
CA TYR A 234 -2.34 -7.15 -22.10
C TYR A 234 -2.38 -8.65 -22.47
N PRO A 235 -1.22 -9.27 -22.76
CA PRO A 235 -1.21 -10.61 -23.39
C PRO A 235 -1.66 -11.74 -22.45
N ASN A 236 -1.54 -11.54 -21.13
CA ASN A 236 -1.74 -12.60 -20.14
C ASN A 236 -3.17 -12.69 -19.57
N ILE A 237 -4.14 -11.97 -20.13
CA ILE A 237 -5.53 -12.18 -19.78
C ILE A 237 -6.01 -13.51 -20.35
N PHE A 238 -6.52 -14.40 -19.48
CA PHE A 238 -7.07 -15.68 -19.90
C PHE A 238 -8.27 -15.48 -20.84
N PRO A 239 -8.39 -16.28 -21.92
CA PRO A 239 -9.51 -16.16 -22.86
C PRO A 239 -10.89 -16.18 -22.20
N ALA A 240 -11.05 -16.96 -21.12
CA ALA A 240 -12.30 -17.06 -20.38
C ALA A 240 -12.74 -15.73 -19.75
N TYR A 241 -11.82 -14.80 -19.50
CA TYR A 241 -12.09 -13.49 -18.87
C TYR A 241 -12.13 -12.34 -19.89
N ARG A 242 -11.85 -12.59 -21.16
CA ARG A 242 -11.98 -11.61 -22.25
C ARG A 242 -13.44 -11.48 -22.69
N LYS A 243 -14.33 -11.11 -21.74
CA LYS A 243 -15.76 -10.97 -21.98
C LYS A 243 -16.23 -9.60 -21.48
N GLY A 244 -17.22 -9.02 -22.18
CA GLY A 244 -17.75 -7.69 -21.84
C GLY A 244 -16.75 -6.58 -22.07
N ASP A 245 -16.83 -5.51 -21.25
CA ASP A 245 -15.92 -4.37 -21.35
C ASP A 245 -14.50 -4.75 -20.92
N ALA A 246 -13.55 -4.50 -21.82
CA ALA A 246 -12.13 -4.82 -21.62
C ALA A 246 -11.55 -4.13 -20.36
N LYS A 247 -12.07 -2.98 -19.97
CA LYS A 247 -11.64 -2.27 -18.76
C LYS A 247 -11.73 -3.13 -17.49
N GLY A 248 -12.66 -4.08 -17.44
CA GLY A 248 -12.84 -4.96 -16.28
C GLY A 248 -12.01 -6.25 -16.30
N TRP A 249 -11.31 -6.58 -17.38
CA TRP A 249 -10.69 -7.90 -17.54
C TRP A 249 -9.59 -8.20 -16.51
N GLY A 250 -8.72 -7.22 -16.25
CA GLY A 250 -7.65 -7.39 -15.26
C GLY A 250 -8.19 -7.63 -13.86
N LEU A 251 -9.13 -6.79 -13.43
CA LEU A 251 -9.76 -6.92 -12.11
C LEU A 251 -10.51 -8.26 -11.98
N GLN A 252 -11.22 -8.69 -13.05
CA GLN A 252 -11.90 -9.98 -13.07
C GLN A 252 -10.92 -11.14 -12.93
N GLN A 253 -9.80 -11.10 -13.65
CA GLN A 253 -8.76 -12.13 -13.56
C GLN A 253 -8.16 -12.20 -12.16
N ILE A 254 -7.78 -11.05 -11.56
CA ILE A 254 -7.25 -10.98 -10.21
C ILE A 254 -8.28 -11.53 -9.21
N ARG A 255 -9.57 -11.20 -9.33
CA ARG A 255 -10.64 -11.73 -8.45
C ARG A 255 -10.79 -13.24 -8.57
N LYS A 256 -10.78 -13.76 -9.81
CA LYS A 256 -11.00 -15.20 -10.04
C LYS A 256 -9.76 -16.04 -9.80
N LYS A 257 -8.59 -15.62 -10.27
CA LYS A 257 -7.35 -16.37 -10.13
C LYS A 257 -6.57 -16.00 -8.87
N GLY A 258 -6.53 -14.73 -8.52
CA GLY A 258 -5.80 -14.22 -7.37
C GLY A 258 -6.55 -14.42 -6.05
N LEU A 259 -7.81 -13.99 -5.96
CA LEU A 259 -8.57 -14.12 -4.72
C LEU A 259 -9.21 -15.50 -4.57
N ARG A 260 -10.05 -15.91 -5.54
CA ARG A 260 -10.83 -17.14 -5.44
C ARG A 260 -9.96 -18.38 -5.38
N ASP A 261 -8.98 -18.49 -6.30
CA ASP A 261 -8.19 -19.71 -6.49
C ASP A 261 -7.04 -19.80 -5.49
N LEU A 262 -6.33 -18.69 -5.18
CA LEU A 262 -5.26 -18.66 -4.18
C LEU A 262 -5.76 -18.54 -2.74
N GLY A 263 -7.00 -18.08 -2.52
CA GLY A 263 -7.67 -18.15 -1.23
C GLY A 263 -7.26 -17.08 -0.20
N GLY A 264 -6.60 -16.01 -0.60
CA GLY A 264 -6.18 -14.91 0.30
C GLY A 264 -7.33 -14.02 0.75
N THR A 265 -8.43 -14.58 1.21
CA THR A 265 -9.71 -13.90 1.50
C THR A 265 -9.66 -13.10 2.79
N LEU A 266 -10.10 -11.84 2.74
CA LEU A 266 -10.29 -10.99 3.91
C LEU A 266 -11.54 -11.43 4.70
N SER A 267 -11.42 -11.55 6.03
CA SER A 267 -12.57 -11.84 6.89
C SER A 267 -13.51 -10.64 7.01
N SER A 268 -14.81 -10.88 7.19
CA SER A 268 -15.79 -9.80 7.41
C SER A 268 -15.49 -8.97 8.65
N THR A 269 -14.98 -9.59 9.72
CA THR A 269 -14.59 -8.87 10.94
C THR A 269 -13.45 -7.90 10.69
N ALA A 270 -12.38 -8.35 10.03
CA ALA A 270 -11.25 -7.47 9.67
C ALA A 270 -11.71 -6.38 8.68
N ALA A 271 -12.57 -6.70 7.71
CA ALA A 271 -13.12 -5.73 6.78
C ALA A 271 -13.89 -4.61 7.50
N HIS A 272 -14.70 -4.95 8.50
CA HIS A 272 -15.45 -3.98 9.31
C HIS A 272 -14.51 -3.08 10.14
N GLN A 273 -13.49 -3.67 10.80
CA GLN A 273 -12.51 -2.91 11.57
C GLN A 273 -11.71 -1.93 10.69
N ILE A 274 -11.29 -2.38 9.51
CA ILE A 274 -10.59 -1.55 8.53
C ILE A 274 -11.52 -0.44 8.02
N ALA A 275 -12.78 -0.74 7.73
CA ALA A 275 -13.76 0.25 7.27
C ALA A 275 -13.99 1.36 8.30
N ALA A 276 -14.08 1.01 9.60
CA ALA A 276 -14.18 1.97 10.68
C ALA A 276 -12.91 2.83 10.81
N GLY A 277 -11.71 2.22 10.76
CA GLY A 277 -10.45 2.94 10.79
C GLY A 277 -10.27 3.89 9.61
N ALA A 278 -10.75 3.51 8.44
CA ALA A 278 -10.68 4.31 7.22
C ALA A 278 -11.41 5.67 7.33
N GLU A 279 -12.46 5.77 8.14
CA GLU A 279 -13.25 6.99 8.32
C GLU A 279 -12.44 8.14 8.94
N THR A 280 -11.45 7.81 9.75
CA THR A 280 -10.56 8.79 10.40
C THR A 280 -9.19 8.91 9.71
N LEU A 281 -9.00 8.30 8.54
CA LEU A 281 -7.71 8.29 7.84
C LEU A 281 -7.15 9.70 7.67
N GLY A 282 -7.94 10.65 7.16
CA GLY A 282 -7.48 12.01 6.91
C GLY A 282 -6.97 12.70 8.18
N LEU A 283 -7.74 12.62 9.27
CA LEU A 283 -7.36 13.20 10.56
C LEU A 283 -6.04 12.61 11.11
N ARG A 284 -5.91 11.28 11.03
CA ARG A 284 -4.69 10.59 11.49
C ARG A 284 -3.49 10.92 10.62
N MET A 285 -3.65 10.97 9.30
CA MET A 285 -2.56 11.31 8.39
C MET A 285 -2.08 12.76 8.56
N ASP A 286 -2.99 13.72 8.75
CA ASP A 286 -2.63 15.10 9.02
C ASP A 286 -1.85 15.21 10.35
N ARG A 287 -2.34 14.58 11.42
CA ARG A 287 -1.68 14.59 12.73
C ARG A 287 -0.31 13.93 12.70
N THR A 288 -0.23 12.69 12.24
CA THR A 288 1.03 11.91 12.24
C THR A 288 2.09 12.53 11.33
N SER A 289 1.69 13.11 10.19
CA SER A 289 2.63 13.80 9.29
C SER A 289 3.17 15.08 9.89
N ALA A 290 2.34 15.85 10.61
CA ALA A 290 2.78 17.08 11.29
C ALA A 290 3.76 16.75 12.43
N THR A 291 3.43 15.78 13.28
CA THR A 291 4.31 15.29 14.36
C THR A 291 5.63 14.72 13.80
N ALA A 292 5.58 13.93 12.72
CA ALA A 292 6.77 13.37 12.09
C ALA A 292 7.69 14.47 11.52
N LEU A 293 7.12 15.52 10.91
CA LEU A 293 7.90 16.65 10.41
C LEU A 293 8.57 17.42 11.54
N ALA A 294 7.84 17.74 12.61
CA ALA A 294 8.40 18.45 13.77
C ALA A 294 9.55 17.67 14.42
N LEU A 295 9.35 16.36 14.63
CA LEU A 295 10.39 15.49 15.17
C LEU A 295 11.59 15.35 14.22
N ALA A 296 11.35 15.22 12.91
CA ALA A 296 12.42 15.13 11.90
C ALA A 296 13.28 16.40 11.88
N GLN A 297 12.66 17.58 11.94
CA GLN A 297 13.37 18.87 12.00
C GLN A 297 14.20 19.02 13.27
N TRP A 298 13.68 18.56 14.40
CA TRP A 298 14.42 18.59 15.66
C TRP A 298 15.60 17.61 15.64
N LEU A 299 15.39 16.37 15.17
CA LEU A 299 16.45 15.37 15.03
C LEU A 299 17.57 15.83 14.09
N GLU A 300 17.23 16.49 12.97
CA GLU A 300 18.22 16.96 11.99
C GLU A 300 19.21 17.97 12.59
N GLN A 301 18.79 18.70 13.64
CA GLN A 301 19.63 19.69 14.33
C GLN A 301 20.39 19.09 15.52
N HIS A 302 20.06 17.86 15.93
CA HIS A 302 20.66 17.28 17.13
C HIS A 302 22.06 16.75 16.88
N PRO A 303 23.06 17.07 17.76
CA PRO A 303 24.48 16.75 17.52
C PRO A 303 24.79 15.27 17.44
N ALA A 304 24.01 14.39 18.07
CA ALA A 304 24.18 12.93 18.02
C ALA A 304 23.67 12.29 16.73
N ILE A 305 22.89 13.01 15.93
CA ILE A 305 22.28 12.50 14.69
C ILE A 305 23.21 12.76 13.50
N ALA A 306 23.45 11.72 12.70
CA ALA A 306 24.24 11.80 11.50
C ALA A 306 23.39 12.22 10.28
N ARG A 307 22.18 11.68 10.19
CA ARG A 307 21.26 11.93 9.07
C ARG A 307 19.83 11.63 9.45
N VAL A 308 18.89 12.38 8.88
CA VAL A 308 17.46 12.11 8.98
C VAL A 308 16.89 11.86 7.58
N HIS A 309 16.07 10.82 7.45
CA HIS A 309 15.37 10.43 6.23
C HIS A 309 13.89 10.73 6.40
N TYR A 310 13.45 11.86 5.86
CA TYR A 310 12.04 12.25 5.84
C TYR A 310 11.75 13.11 4.60
N PRO A 311 10.77 12.76 3.76
CA PRO A 311 10.64 13.35 2.42
C PRO A 311 10.38 14.87 2.40
N MET A 312 9.82 15.42 3.50
CA MET A 312 9.54 16.86 3.60
C MET A 312 10.67 17.69 4.23
N LEU A 313 11.80 17.11 4.60
CA LEU A 313 13.01 17.87 4.94
C LEU A 313 13.67 18.39 3.68
N ALA A 314 14.18 19.63 3.72
CA ALA A 314 14.89 20.23 2.59
C ALA A 314 16.19 19.49 2.23
N SER A 315 16.78 18.81 3.19
CA SER A 315 17.98 17.95 3.02
C SER A 315 17.70 16.63 2.32
N HIS A 316 16.41 16.22 2.22
CA HIS A 316 16.08 14.94 1.58
C HIS A 316 16.32 14.97 0.07
N PRO A 317 17.01 13.98 -0.53
CA PRO A 317 17.38 14.00 -1.96
C PRO A 317 16.18 14.17 -2.91
N GLN A 318 15.03 13.65 -2.55
CA GLN A 318 13.81 13.75 -3.35
C GLN A 318 12.79 14.76 -2.79
N HIS A 319 13.23 15.76 -1.97
CA HIS A 319 12.34 16.75 -1.36
C HIS A 319 11.43 17.46 -2.38
N ALA A 320 12.02 17.97 -3.47
CA ALA A 320 11.25 18.67 -4.50
C ALA A 320 10.15 17.81 -5.11
N ARG A 321 10.44 16.51 -5.35
CA ARG A 321 9.49 15.52 -5.86
C ARG A 321 8.41 15.22 -4.83
N ALA A 322 8.78 15.00 -3.58
CA ALA A 322 7.84 14.76 -2.51
C ALA A 322 6.87 15.93 -2.34
N LYS A 323 7.39 17.16 -2.32
CA LYS A 323 6.59 18.38 -2.22
C LYS A 323 5.66 18.60 -3.42
N LYS A 324 6.06 18.14 -4.63
CA LYS A 324 5.21 18.21 -5.83
C LYS A 324 4.02 17.26 -5.75
N HIS A 325 4.22 16.04 -5.26
CA HIS A 325 3.24 14.96 -5.40
C HIS A 325 2.42 14.70 -4.13
N PHE A 326 3.02 14.84 -2.95
CA PHE A 326 2.36 14.46 -1.70
C PHE A 326 1.84 15.68 -0.94
N LYS A 327 0.65 15.50 -0.35
CA LYS A 327 0.05 16.51 0.54
C LYS A 327 0.92 16.75 1.79
N ALA A 328 1.60 15.70 2.30
CA ALA A 328 2.50 15.72 3.46
C ALA A 328 3.49 14.54 3.40
N GLY A 329 4.46 14.49 4.33
CA GLY A 329 5.56 13.52 4.32
C GLY A 329 5.24 12.12 4.87
N SER A 330 3.99 11.89 5.30
CA SER A 330 3.59 10.65 5.96
C SER A 330 4.10 10.51 7.40
N TRP A 331 3.80 9.39 8.02
CA TRP A 331 4.15 8.99 9.39
C TRP A 331 5.50 8.26 9.47
N LEU A 332 6.11 7.91 8.33
CA LEU A 332 7.36 7.16 8.28
C LEU A 332 8.56 8.09 8.32
N LEU A 333 9.42 7.89 9.30
CA LEU A 333 10.65 8.63 9.53
C LEU A 333 11.77 7.64 9.86
N SER A 334 12.97 7.85 9.34
CA SER A 334 14.17 7.12 9.77
C SER A 334 15.31 8.08 10.03
N PHE A 335 16.24 7.68 10.88
CA PHE A 335 17.44 8.47 11.17
C PHE A 335 18.63 7.58 11.50
N GLU A 336 19.83 8.13 11.36
CA GLU A 336 21.08 7.46 11.64
C GLU A 336 21.81 8.17 12.77
N LEU A 337 22.34 7.41 13.73
CA LEU A 337 23.19 7.95 14.78
C LEU A 337 24.63 8.11 14.26
N LYS A 338 25.36 9.13 14.77
CA LYS A 338 26.82 9.23 14.55
C LYS A 338 27.58 8.11 15.23
N ASN A 339 27.13 7.70 16.43
CA ASN A 339 27.66 6.53 17.14
C ASN A 339 26.73 5.33 16.91
N ALA A 340 27.10 4.41 16.00
CA ALA A 340 26.30 3.23 15.70
C ALA A 340 26.17 2.28 16.90
N ASP A 341 27.16 2.22 17.78
CA ASP A 341 27.17 1.34 18.96
C ASP A 341 26.04 1.69 19.95
N ASP A 342 25.54 2.94 19.92
CA ASP A 342 24.44 3.38 20.79
C ASP A 342 23.04 3.13 20.21
N CYS A 343 22.94 2.52 19.05
CA CYS A 343 21.66 2.29 18.37
C CYS A 343 20.65 1.54 19.25
N LEU A 344 21.08 0.44 19.85
CA LEU A 344 20.23 -0.35 20.75
C LEU A 344 20.01 0.36 22.09
N GLY A 345 21.04 1.05 22.60
CA GLY A 345 20.99 1.84 23.82
C GLY A 345 19.93 2.94 23.74
N LEU A 346 19.93 3.72 22.67
CA LEU A 346 18.93 4.76 22.42
C LEU A 346 17.50 4.17 22.41
N CYS A 347 17.29 3.11 21.61
CA CYS A 347 15.97 2.46 21.55
C CYS A 347 15.48 2.01 22.95
N ASN A 348 16.39 1.60 23.84
CA ASN A 348 16.03 1.15 25.20
C ASN A 348 15.77 2.30 26.17
N ARG A 349 16.44 3.47 26.00
CA ARG A 349 16.23 4.65 26.88
C ARG A 349 14.93 5.40 26.55
N LEU A 350 14.43 5.32 25.31
CA LEU A 350 13.15 5.91 24.91
C LEU A 350 11.99 5.23 25.66
N GLN A 351 11.09 6.06 26.22
CA GLN A 351 9.98 5.64 27.07
C GLN A 351 8.64 5.59 26.34
N LEU A 352 8.38 6.52 25.39
CA LEU A 352 7.12 6.61 24.66
C LEU A 352 7.07 5.64 23.46
N PRO A 353 8.08 5.60 22.57
CA PRO A 353 8.03 4.71 21.40
C PRO A 353 8.06 3.24 21.79
N ILE A 354 7.11 2.48 21.26
CA ILE A 354 7.02 1.02 21.49
C ILE A 354 7.98 0.29 20.55
N LYS A 355 8.78 -0.63 21.09
CA LYS A 355 9.69 -1.50 20.32
C LYS A 355 8.86 -2.57 19.58
N ALA A 356 8.39 -2.23 18.37
CA ALA A 356 7.53 -3.11 17.56
C ALA A 356 7.74 -2.86 16.06
N THR A 357 7.59 -3.92 15.27
CA THR A 357 7.82 -3.89 13.81
C THR A 357 6.66 -3.27 13.02
N GLY A 358 5.52 -3.02 13.66
CA GLY A 358 4.34 -2.42 13.04
C GLY A 358 4.61 -1.06 12.39
N LEU A 359 3.61 -0.58 11.64
CA LEU A 359 3.65 0.71 10.95
C LEU A 359 2.25 1.34 10.99
N ALA A 360 2.20 2.67 11.10
CA ALA A 360 0.98 3.47 11.06
C ALA A 360 -0.07 3.05 12.10
N ASP A 361 0.39 2.69 13.30
CA ASP A 361 -0.45 2.56 14.49
C ASP A 361 -0.77 3.95 15.07
N THR A 362 -1.71 4.02 15.98
CA THR A 362 -2.00 5.23 16.77
C THR A 362 -0.89 5.56 17.75
N ARG A 363 0.01 4.64 18.03
CA ARG A 363 1.19 4.76 18.90
C ARG A 363 2.44 4.84 18.06
N THR A 364 3.42 5.59 18.52
CA THR A 364 4.75 5.63 17.90
C THR A 364 5.49 4.31 18.12
N LEU A 365 5.97 3.72 17.02
CA LEU A 365 6.71 2.46 17.01
C LEU A 365 8.14 2.70 16.54
N ILE A 366 9.10 1.99 17.14
CA ILE A 366 10.53 2.14 16.85
C ILE A 366 11.21 0.79 16.69
N ILE A 367 12.13 0.70 15.72
CA ILE A 367 13.02 -0.46 15.55
C ILE A 367 14.42 -0.06 15.05
N PRO A 368 15.49 -0.76 15.48
CA PRO A 368 16.78 -0.74 14.83
C PRO A 368 16.72 -1.64 13.58
N VAL A 369 16.81 -1.02 12.40
CA VAL A 369 16.45 -1.65 11.12
C VAL A 369 17.34 -2.85 10.77
N ALA A 370 18.66 -2.66 10.82
CA ALA A 370 19.65 -3.69 10.44
C ALA A 370 19.58 -4.92 11.36
N HIS A 371 19.23 -4.71 12.63
CA HIS A 371 19.17 -5.73 13.67
C HIS A 371 17.82 -6.45 13.75
N THR A 372 16.83 -6.02 12.95
CA THR A 372 15.45 -6.56 12.97
C THR A 372 14.99 -6.97 11.57
N ILE A 373 14.21 -6.12 10.91
CA ILE A 373 13.50 -6.45 9.66
C ILE A 373 14.42 -6.67 8.45
N PHE A 374 15.70 -6.31 8.54
CA PHE A 374 16.71 -6.56 7.51
C PHE A 374 17.86 -7.47 7.99
N TRP A 375 17.70 -8.15 9.13
CA TRP A 375 18.71 -9.07 9.63
C TRP A 375 19.00 -10.21 8.64
N GLU A 376 17.96 -10.85 8.11
CA GLU A 376 18.06 -11.97 7.18
C GLU A 376 18.64 -11.60 5.81
N ALA A 377 18.55 -10.33 5.43
CA ALA A 377 19.09 -9.85 4.15
C ALA A 377 20.63 -9.90 4.09
N GLY A 378 21.29 -9.95 5.24
CA GLY A 378 22.74 -9.94 5.33
C GLY A 378 23.37 -8.56 5.09
N PRO A 379 24.67 -8.39 5.44
CA PRO A 379 25.33 -7.09 5.43
C PRO A 379 25.51 -6.51 4.02
N GLU A 380 25.78 -7.35 3.02
CA GLU A 380 25.99 -6.89 1.62
C GLU A 380 24.72 -6.29 1.01
N VAL A 381 23.57 -6.96 1.19
CA VAL A 381 22.28 -6.48 0.71
C VAL A 381 21.86 -5.21 1.44
N ARG A 382 22.06 -5.16 2.77
CA ARG A 382 21.81 -3.95 3.56
C ARG A 382 22.64 -2.77 3.06
N ALA A 383 23.94 -2.96 2.83
CA ALA A 383 24.84 -1.92 2.32
C ALA A 383 24.39 -1.39 0.94
N ALA A 384 23.98 -2.29 0.02
CA ALA A 384 23.45 -1.92 -1.29
C ALA A 384 22.14 -1.10 -1.22
N MET A 385 21.37 -1.25 -0.13
CA MET A 385 20.15 -0.49 0.14
C MET A 385 20.39 0.76 1.01
N GLY A 386 21.63 1.04 1.42
CA GLY A 386 21.96 2.16 2.31
C GLY A 386 21.49 1.94 3.75
N ILE A 387 21.37 0.70 4.21
CA ILE A 387 20.92 0.33 5.56
C ILE A 387 22.14 0.03 6.42
N GLY A 388 22.61 1.03 7.17
CA GLY A 388 23.68 0.89 8.16
C GLY A 388 23.17 0.38 9.53
N ASP A 389 24.11 -0.05 10.37
CA ASP A 389 23.79 -0.57 11.71
C ASP A 389 23.27 0.51 12.66
N SER A 390 23.47 1.80 12.37
CA SER A 390 22.95 2.96 13.11
C SER A 390 21.54 3.39 12.67
N LEU A 391 20.96 2.76 11.62
CA LEU A 391 19.67 3.18 11.09
C LEU A 391 18.52 2.74 12.01
N ILE A 392 17.78 3.72 12.49
CA ILE A 392 16.57 3.54 13.30
C ILE A 392 15.37 4.01 12.49
N ARG A 393 14.29 3.22 12.49
CA ARG A 393 13.02 3.58 11.87
C ARG A 393 11.97 3.88 12.93
N LEU A 394 11.27 4.99 12.73
CA LEU A 394 10.07 5.38 13.47
C LEU A 394 8.83 5.27 12.58
N SER A 395 7.75 4.77 13.16
CA SER A 395 6.39 4.95 12.68
C SER A 395 5.69 5.86 13.67
N VAL A 396 5.59 7.13 13.34
CA VAL A 396 5.07 8.16 14.24
C VAL A 396 3.56 8.00 14.43
N GLY A 397 3.12 8.00 15.67
CA GLY A 397 1.73 7.86 16.10
C GLY A 397 1.01 9.21 16.28
N LEU A 398 0.01 9.20 17.18
CA LEU A 398 -0.85 10.36 17.44
C LEU A 398 -0.40 11.19 18.66
N GLU A 399 0.72 10.82 19.29
CA GLU A 399 1.27 11.55 20.45
C GLU A 399 1.54 13.01 20.09
N GLU A 400 1.62 13.87 21.12
CA GLU A 400 2.03 15.25 20.97
C GLU A 400 3.48 15.31 20.50
N ALA A 401 3.80 16.22 19.59
CA ALA A 401 5.15 16.34 19.04
C ALA A 401 6.16 16.72 20.13
N GLU A 402 5.75 17.59 21.04
CA GLU A 402 6.55 18.08 22.15
C GLU A 402 6.92 16.96 23.13
N ASP A 403 6.00 16.01 23.38
CA ASP A 403 6.24 14.88 24.27
C ASP A 403 7.26 13.91 23.64
N LEU A 404 7.11 13.61 22.35
CA LEU A 404 8.10 12.79 21.64
C LEU A 404 9.48 13.46 21.61
N ILE A 405 9.54 14.77 21.32
CA ILE A 405 10.79 15.53 21.30
C ILE A 405 11.45 15.50 22.70
N ALA A 406 10.67 15.69 23.77
CA ALA A 406 11.19 15.62 25.15
C ALA A 406 11.74 14.23 25.49
N ASP A 407 11.05 13.16 25.05
CA ASP A 407 11.52 11.78 25.25
C ASP A 407 12.82 11.51 24.47
N PHE A 408 12.91 11.98 23.24
CA PHE A 408 14.16 11.88 22.45
C PHE A 408 15.30 12.73 23.07
N ALA A 409 15.00 13.91 23.57
CA ALA A 409 16.00 14.77 24.21
C ALA A 409 16.61 14.11 25.46
N GLN A 410 15.77 13.52 26.34
CA GLN A 410 16.29 12.82 27.53
C GLN A 410 17.06 11.54 27.16
N ALA A 411 16.72 10.89 26.04
CA ALA A 411 17.36 9.64 25.63
C ALA A 411 18.68 9.85 24.87
N LEU A 412 18.83 10.98 24.18
CA LEU A 412 20.04 11.34 23.43
C LEU A 412 21.08 12.10 24.27
N GLY A 413 20.67 12.75 25.34
CA GLY A 413 21.53 13.51 26.28
C GLY A 413 21.72 14.95 25.86
#